data_64cec0527d9954cfcd00c77dbcdce9e7
#
_entry.id   64cec0527d9954cfcd00c77dbcdce9e7
#
_cell.length_a   1.000
_cell.length_b   1.000
_cell.length_c   1.000
_cell.angle_alpha   90.00
_cell.angle_beta   90.00
_cell.angle_gamma   90.00
#
_symmetry.space_group_name_H-M   'P 1'
#
loop_
_entity.id
_entity.type
_entity.pdbx_description
1 polymer ?
#
loop_
_entity_poly.entity_id
_entity_poly.type
_entity_poly.pdbx_seq_one_letter_code
_entity_poly.pdbx_strand_id
1 'polypeptide(L)' 'MDALKLRTVEFLEKEIKTYIALALFLSKEGIKERVPVGDKEVLISPSYYKERMREGRKLVNELRKTR' A
#
# COMPACT_ATOMS: atom_id res chain seq x y z
N MET A 1 1.62 5.04 22.98
CA MET A 1 1.86 4.04 21.91
C MET A 1 3.20 3.38 22.14
N ASP A 2 3.27 2.07 22.12
CA ASP A 2 4.57 1.42 22.32
C ASP A 2 5.46 1.55 21.08
N ALA A 3 6.76 1.27 21.24
CA ALA A 3 7.73 1.47 20.17
C ALA A 3 7.46 0.61 18.95
N LEU A 4 6.95 -0.60 19.14
CA LEU A 4 6.64 -1.49 18.02
C LEU A 4 5.49 -0.95 17.17
N LYS A 5 4.42 -0.50 17.81
CA LYS A 5 3.29 0.11 17.11
C LYS A 5 3.72 1.35 16.34
N LEU A 6 4.54 2.20 16.96
CA LEU A 6 5.02 3.42 16.31
C LEU A 6 5.82 3.09 15.06
N ARG A 7 6.73 2.13 15.14
CA ARG A 7 7.52 1.70 13.98
C ARG A 7 6.65 1.11 12.89
N THR A 8 5.64 0.33 13.26
CA THR A 8 4.71 -0.25 12.30
C THR A 8 3.93 0.83 11.58
N VAL A 9 3.43 1.83 12.31
CA VAL A 9 2.72 2.97 11.73
C VAL A 9 3.63 3.74 10.77
N GLU A 10 4.85 4.04 11.17
CA GLU A 10 5.80 4.75 10.31
C GLU A 10 6.11 3.99 9.04
N PHE A 11 6.29 2.68 9.14
CA PHE A 11 6.54 1.80 7.99
C PHE A 11 5.35 1.84 7.02
N LEU A 12 4.13 1.69 7.55
CA LEU A 12 2.91 1.72 6.74
C LEU A 12 2.71 3.07 6.06
N GLU A 13 3.01 4.16 6.76
CA GLU A 13 2.90 5.49 6.17
C GLU A 13 3.88 5.68 5.02
N LYS A 14 5.09 5.15 5.13
CA LYS A 14 6.07 5.15 4.04
C LYS A 14 5.58 4.32 2.85
N GLU A 15 5.03 3.15 3.12
CA GLU A 15 4.47 2.31 2.06
C GLU A 15 3.34 3.03 1.33
N ILE A 16 2.45 3.70 2.06
CA ILE A 16 1.35 4.45 1.46
C ILE A 16 1.87 5.51 0.49
N LYS A 17 2.90 6.25 0.88
CA LYS A 17 3.52 7.25 0.01
C LYS A 17 4.10 6.62 -1.24
N THR A 18 4.74 5.46 -1.09
CA THR A 18 5.30 4.70 -2.22
C THR A 18 4.19 4.25 -3.17
N TYR A 19 3.09 3.74 -2.63
CA TYR A 19 1.96 3.30 -3.44
C TYR A 19 1.31 4.46 -4.21
N ILE A 20 1.22 5.64 -3.60
CA ILE A 20 0.73 6.83 -4.28
C ILE A 20 1.62 7.16 -5.49
N ALA A 21 2.93 7.18 -5.30
CA ALA A 21 3.88 7.48 -6.37
C ALA A 21 3.79 6.45 -7.49
N LEU A 22 3.71 5.16 -7.14
CA LEU A 22 3.59 4.08 -8.12
C LEU A 22 2.27 4.16 -8.89
N ALA A 23 1.17 4.45 -8.21
CA ALA A 23 -0.13 4.58 -8.85
C ALA A 23 -0.12 5.73 -9.86
N LEU A 24 0.47 6.85 -9.50
CA LEU A 24 0.59 8.00 -10.39
C LEU A 24 1.47 7.68 -11.60
N PHE A 25 2.59 7.00 -11.37
CA PHE A 25 3.49 6.59 -12.44
C PHE A 25 2.80 5.67 -13.44
N LEU A 26 2.14 4.62 -12.93
CA LEU A 26 1.43 3.68 -13.79
C LEU A 26 0.29 4.32 -14.56
N SER A 27 -0.42 5.25 -13.92
CA SER A 27 -1.51 5.98 -14.56
C SER A 27 -0.99 6.87 -15.69
N LYS A 28 0.12 7.57 -15.45
CA LYS A 28 0.73 8.46 -16.43
C LYS A 28 1.25 7.69 -17.65
N GLU A 29 1.90 6.55 -17.41
CA GLU A 29 2.49 5.74 -18.49
C GLU A 29 1.50 4.77 -19.13
N GLY A 30 0.32 4.61 -18.54
CA GLY A 30 -0.68 3.67 -19.02
C GLY A 30 -0.28 2.21 -18.88
N ILE A 31 0.56 1.92 -17.88
CA ILE A 31 1.11 0.58 -17.69
C ILE A 31 0.15 -0.30 -16.90
N LYS A 32 -0.07 -1.50 -17.43
CA LYS A 32 -0.76 -2.58 -16.72
C LYS A 32 0.01 -3.86 -17.01
N GLU A 33 0.35 -4.60 -15.98
CA GLU A 33 1.15 -5.80 -16.13
C GLU A 33 0.68 -6.88 -15.17
N ARG A 34 0.66 -8.12 -15.65
CA ARG A 34 0.37 -9.28 -14.79
C ARG A 34 1.67 -9.84 -14.25
N VAL A 35 1.74 -9.96 -12.94
CA VAL A 35 2.94 -10.44 -12.26
C VAL A 35 2.58 -11.69 -11.46
N PRO A 36 3.35 -12.79 -11.61
CA PRO A 36 3.12 -13.98 -10.80
C PRO A 36 3.51 -13.73 -9.35
N VAL A 37 2.59 -14.05 -8.44
CA VAL A 37 2.83 -13.97 -6.99
C VAL A 37 2.43 -15.30 -6.39
N GLY A 38 3.42 -16.15 -6.08
CA GLY A 38 3.17 -17.51 -5.66
C GLY A 38 2.54 -18.31 -6.80
N ASP A 39 1.39 -18.90 -6.55
CA ASP A 39 0.62 -19.67 -7.55
C ASP A 39 -0.52 -18.86 -8.19
N LYS A 40 -0.53 -17.54 -7.96
CA LYS A 40 -1.54 -16.63 -8.51
C LYS A 40 -0.89 -15.58 -9.37
N GLU A 41 -1.68 -15.00 -10.29
CA GLU A 41 -1.26 -13.82 -11.04
C GLU A 41 -1.98 -12.60 -10.50
N VAL A 42 -1.24 -11.51 -10.33
CA VAL A 42 -1.78 -10.23 -9.86
C VAL A 42 -1.61 -9.20 -10.96
N LEU A 43 -2.69 -8.50 -11.28
CA LEU A 43 -2.64 -7.40 -12.25
C LEU A 43 -2.14 -6.16 -11.55
N ILE A 44 -0.93 -5.74 -11.91
CA ILE A 44 -0.35 -4.51 -11.39
C ILE A 44 -0.87 -3.34 -12.22
N SER A 45 -1.63 -2.47 -11.58
CA SER A 45 -2.30 -1.34 -12.22
C SER A 45 -2.45 -0.21 -11.19
N PRO A 46 -2.85 1.00 -11.61
CA PRO A 46 -3.14 2.06 -10.64
C PRO A 46 -4.16 1.63 -9.58
N SER A 47 -5.17 0.86 -9.97
CA SER A 47 -6.19 0.37 -9.04
C SER A 47 -5.61 -0.55 -7.97
N TYR A 48 -4.64 -1.39 -8.33
CA TYR A 48 -3.97 -2.27 -7.39
C TYR A 48 -3.33 -1.48 -6.25
N TYR A 49 -2.56 -0.44 -6.59
CA TYR A 49 -1.89 0.36 -5.57
C TYR A 49 -2.86 1.24 -4.77
N LYS A 50 -3.95 1.69 -5.38
CA LYS A 50 -5.00 2.40 -4.66
C LYS A 50 -5.66 1.52 -3.60
N GLU A 51 -5.89 0.26 -3.92
CA GLU A 51 -6.41 -0.72 -2.97
C GLU A 51 -5.44 -0.96 -1.82
N ARG A 52 -4.17 -1.17 -2.13
CA ARG A 52 -3.13 -1.36 -1.12
C ARG A 52 -3.03 -0.16 -0.19
N MET A 53 -3.12 1.04 -0.75
CA MET A 53 -3.10 2.27 0.03
C MET A 53 -4.29 2.37 0.97
N ARG A 54 -5.48 2.01 0.49
CA ARG A 54 -6.69 2.02 1.30
C ARG A 54 -6.58 1.06 2.47
N GLU A 55 -6.11 -0.16 2.23
CA GLU A 55 -5.89 -1.16 3.28
C GLU A 55 -4.85 -0.69 4.29
N GLY A 56 -3.77 -0.10 3.81
CA GLY A 56 -2.72 0.44 4.68
C GLY A 56 -3.25 1.53 5.59
N ARG A 57 -4.04 2.46 5.06
CA ARG A 57 -4.64 3.53 5.86
C ARG A 57 -5.61 3.00 6.91
N LYS A 58 -6.38 2.00 6.55
CA LYS A 58 -7.31 1.37 7.47
C LYS A 58 -6.55 0.73 8.64
N LEU A 59 -5.47 0.03 8.34
CA LEU A 59 -4.64 -0.60 9.36
C LEU A 59 -3.97 0.44 10.26
N VAL A 60 -3.45 1.52 9.70
CA VAL A 60 -2.86 2.62 10.47
C VAL A 60 -3.89 3.20 11.44
N ASN A 61 -5.11 3.43 10.97
CA ASN A 61 -6.16 3.97 11.80
C ASN A 61 -6.52 3.03 12.96
N GLU A 62 -6.57 1.73 12.69
CA GLU A 62 -6.84 0.74 13.73
C GLU A 62 -5.73 0.68 14.77
N LEU A 63 -4.48 0.73 14.33
CA LEU A 63 -3.33 0.73 15.25
C LEU A 63 -3.31 1.98 16.14
N ARG A 64 -3.70 3.12 15.59
CA ARG A 64 -3.76 4.37 16.37
C ARG A 64 -4.89 4.38 17.40
N LYS A 65 -5.97 3.67 17.12
CA LYS A 65 -7.10 3.55 18.06
C LYS A 65 -6.79 2.61 19.22
N THR A 66 -5.91 1.65 19.03
CA THR A 66 -5.54 0.66 20.04
C THR A 66 -4.49 1.26 20.98
N ARG A 67 -4.78 1.30 22.26
CA ARG A 67 -3.87 1.81 23.29
C ARG A 67 -3.22 0.68 24.09
#